data_10924dc32542a0a12738e08e21ee2fec
#
_entry.id   10924dc32542a0a12738e08e21ee2fec
#
_cell.length_a   1.000
_cell.length_b   1.000
_cell.length_c   1.000
_cell.angle_alpha   90.00
_cell.angle_beta   90.00
_cell.angle_gamma   90.00
#
_symmetry.space_group_name_H-M   'P 1'
#
loop_
_entity.id
_entity.type
_entity.pdbx_description
1 polymer ?
#
loop_
_entity_poly.entity_id
_entity_poly.type
_entity_poly.pdbx_seq_one_letter_code
_entity_poly.pdbx_strand_id
1 'polypeptide(L)'
;WLGIPPARQEGSVPFIRAVIAQRNYKSAEEIVEIEKACDVTADMHITAMKVLRPGMYEYEVVAEMNRVAESNNCQLSFATIAPINGQTLHNHYHGNKVKPGDLFLIDAGAEVESGYAGDMSSTIPADKKFTTRQREVYEIQNAMHLESVKALRPGIPYMDVYELSARVMV
;
A
#
# COMPACT_ATOMS: atom_id res chain seq x y z
N TRP A 1 -5.56 -12.80 30.97
CA TRP A 1 -7.04 -12.96 30.99
C TRP A 1 -7.57 -12.42 32.30
N LEU A 2 -8.14 -11.20 32.28
CA LEU A 2 -8.56 -10.50 33.51
C LEU A 2 -10.01 -10.82 33.92
N GLY A 3 -10.67 -11.80 33.30
CA GLY A 3 -12.05 -12.18 33.63
C GLY A 3 -13.07 -11.05 33.48
N ILE A 4 -12.72 -9.97 32.80
CA ILE A 4 -13.62 -8.87 32.52
C ILE A 4 -14.52 -9.32 31.36
N PRO A 5 -15.86 -9.39 31.53
CA PRO A 5 -16.74 -9.69 30.42
C PRO A 5 -16.48 -8.64 29.32
N PRO A 6 -16.59 -9.01 28.02
CA PRO A 6 -16.53 -8.03 26.94
C PRO A 6 -17.74 -7.10 27.08
N ALA A 7 -17.59 -6.07 27.91
CA ALA A 7 -18.50 -4.95 27.83
C ALA A 7 -18.42 -4.45 26.38
N ARG A 8 -19.55 -4.14 25.75
CA ARG A 8 -19.56 -3.31 24.56
C ARG A 8 -18.78 -2.05 24.93
N GLN A 9 -17.49 -2.05 24.60
CA GLN A 9 -16.66 -0.87 24.78
C GLN A 9 -17.07 0.08 23.67
N GLU A 10 -18.04 0.92 23.97
CA GLU A 10 -18.24 2.12 23.18
C GLU A 10 -16.96 2.93 23.33
N GLY A 11 -16.24 3.12 22.22
CA GLY A 11 -15.00 3.90 22.23
C GLY A 11 -15.26 5.30 22.74
N SER A 12 -14.47 5.79 23.69
CA SER A 12 -14.58 7.15 24.17
C SER A 12 -14.23 8.14 23.06
N VAL A 13 -15.22 8.80 22.48
CA VAL A 13 -15.01 9.82 21.44
C VAL A 13 -14.03 10.91 21.87
N PRO A 14 -14.09 11.47 23.10
CA PRO A 14 -13.09 12.42 23.57
C PRO A 14 -11.67 11.86 23.57
N PHE A 15 -11.48 10.60 24.00
CA PHE A 15 -10.18 9.94 24.00
C PHE A 15 -9.67 9.73 22.57
N ILE A 16 -10.50 9.23 21.68
CA ILE A 16 -10.16 9.04 20.26
C ILE A 16 -9.70 10.36 19.64
N ARG A 17 -10.43 11.46 19.88
CA ARG A 17 -10.07 12.79 19.37
C ARG A 17 -8.73 13.28 19.93
N ALA A 18 -8.44 13.05 21.20
CA ALA A 18 -7.18 13.43 21.81
C ALA A 18 -5.99 12.66 21.19
N VAL A 19 -6.16 11.35 20.96
CA VAL A 19 -5.14 10.53 20.30
C VAL A 19 -4.93 10.97 18.84
N ILE A 20 -6.00 11.25 18.11
CA ILE A 20 -5.91 11.75 16.72
C ILE A 20 -5.18 13.09 16.69
N ALA A 21 -5.52 14.02 17.57
CA ALA A 21 -4.87 15.34 17.64
C ALA A 21 -3.35 15.21 17.86
N GLN A 22 -2.93 14.29 18.74
CA GLN A 22 -1.52 14.01 18.96
C GLN A 22 -0.85 13.38 17.73
N ARG A 23 -1.48 12.41 17.10
CA ARG A 23 -0.93 11.66 15.95
C ARG A 23 -0.89 12.45 14.66
N ASN A 24 -1.71 13.50 14.52
CA ASN A 24 -1.74 14.34 13.32
C ASN A 24 -0.44 15.11 13.06
N TYR A 25 0.33 15.36 14.11
CA TYR A 25 1.61 16.04 14.01
C TYR A 25 2.74 15.05 14.35
N LYS A 26 3.66 14.86 13.42
CA LYS A 26 4.80 13.96 13.58
C LYS A 26 6.03 14.76 13.99
N SER A 27 6.81 14.24 14.94
CA SER A 27 8.13 14.79 15.25
C SER A 27 9.14 14.48 14.14
N ALA A 28 10.31 15.09 14.19
CA ALA A 28 11.37 14.80 13.23
C ALA A 28 11.86 13.34 13.34
N GLU A 29 11.88 12.78 14.55
CA GLU A 29 12.26 11.39 14.81
C GLU A 29 11.23 10.42 14.26
N GLU A 30 9.94 10.72 14.39
CA GLU A 30 8.85 9.93 13.81
C GLU A 30 8.94 9.92 12.28
N ILE A 31 9.25 11.04 11.65
CA ILE A 31 9.42 11.13 10.19
C ILE A 31 10.56 10.21 9.73
N VAL A 32 11.69 10.18 10.43
CA VAL A 32 12.82 9.30 10.12
C VAL A 32 12.40 7.83 10.15
N GLU A 33 11.60 7.42 11.15
CA GLU A 33 11.13 6.04 11.25
C GLU A 33 10.11 5.69 10.15
N ILE A 34 9.23 6.64 9.79
CA ILE A 34 8.30 6.47 8.66
C ILE A 34 9.08 6.34 7.34
N GLU A 35 10.10 7.17 7.12
CA GLU A 35 10.94 7.10 5.92
C GLU A 35 11.65 5.74 5.80
N LYS A 36 12.22 5.22 6.89
CA LYS A 36 12.81 3.86 6.90
C LYS A 36 11.79 2.78 6.49
N ALA A 37 10.58 2.84 7.04
CA ALA A 37 9.53 1.90 6.67
C ALA A 37 9.14 2.02 5.19
N CYS A 38 9.07 3.25 4.68
CA CYS A 38 8.80 3.53 3.27
C CYS A 38 9.92 3.03 2.36
N ASP A 39 11.18 3.19 2.73
CA ASP A 39 12.33 2.72 1.95
C ASP A 39 12.30 1.19 1.80
N VAL A 40 12.09 0.45 2.89
CA VAL A 40 11.96 -1.00 2.83
C VAL A 40 10.74 -1.42 2.01
N THR A 41 9.61 -0.71 2.16
CA THR A 41 8.41 -0.93 1.34
C THR A 41 8.69 -0.71 -0.13
N ALA A 42 9.40 0.35 -0.50
CA ALA A 42 9.79 0.59 -1.89
C ALA A 42 10.68 -0.54 -2.45
N ASP A 43 11.62 -1.06 -1.65
CA ASP A 43 12.46 -2.19 -2.04
C ASP A 43 11.66 -3.48 -2.24
N MET A 44 10.59 -3.72 -1.45
CA MET A 44 9.65 -4.82 -1.68
C MET A 44 9.01 -4.70 -3.06
N HIS A 45 8.48 -3.53 -3.41
CA HIS A 45 7.83 -3.25 -4.70
C HIS A 45 8.83 -3.36 -5.86
N ILE A 46 10.03 -2.81 -5.72
CA ILE A 46 11.10 -2.92 -6.73
C ILE A 46 11.50 -4.39 -6.93
N THR A 47 11.53 -5.17 -5.87
CA THR A 47 11.82 -6.62 -5.96
C THR A 47 10.73 -7.32 -6.75
N ALA A 48 9.46 -7.07 -6.47
CA ALA A 48 8.36 -7.62 -7.27
C ALA A 48 8.49 -7.26 -8.76
N MET A 49 8.81 -5.99 -9.08
CA MET A 49 9.05 -5.54 -10.45
C MET A 49 10.19 -6.30 -11.13
N LYS A 50 11.23 -6.67 -10.39
CA LYS A 50 12.39 -7.42 -10.92
C LYS A 50 12.08 -8.89 -11.15
N VAL A 51 11.36 -9.54 -10.23
CA VAL A 51 11.16 -10.98 -10.26
C VAL A 51 9.93 -11.43 -11.05
N LEU A 52 8.86 -10.62 -11.08
CA LEU A 52 7.62 -10.96 -11.75
C LEU A 52 7.84 -11.33 -13.22
N ARG A 53 7.27 -12.46 -13.62
CA ARG A 53 7.21 -12.92 -15.01
C ARG A 53 6.06 -13.89 -15.22
N PRO A 54 5.54 -14.01 -16.44
CA PRO A 54 4.55 -15.02 -16.77
C PRO A 54 5.04 -16.43 -16.41
N GLY A 55 4.14 -17.26 -15.93
CA GLY A 55 4.40 -18.62 -15.48
C GLY A 55 4.63 -18.78 -13.98
N MET A 56 4.95 -17.72 -13.25
CA MET A 56 5.00 -17.72 -11.79
C MET A 56 3.59 -17.76 -11.17
N TYR A 57 3.52 -18.23 -9.95
CA TYR A 57 2.35 -18.02 -9.10
C TYR A 57 2.48 -16.71 -8.31
N GLU A 58 1.35 -16.10 -7.94
CA GLU A 58 1.32 -14.88 -7.13
C GLU A 58 2.13 -15.05 -5.82
N TYR A 59 1.99 -16.19 -5.14
CA TYR A 59 2.70 -16.47 -3.88
C TYR A 59 4.23 -16.49 -4.04
N GLU A 60 4.77 -16.81 -5.23
CA GLU A 60 6.22 -16.80 -5.46
C GLU A 60 6.75 -15.36 -5.46
N VAL A 61 5.99 -14.43 -6.02
CA VAL A 61 6.33 -12.99 -5.99
C VAL A 61 6.20 -12.44 -4.57
N VAL A 62 5.12 -12.80 -3.87
CA VAL A 62 4.88 -12.39 -2.47
C VAL A 62 6.01 -12.88 -1.55
N ALA A 63 6.49 -14.11 -1.74
CA ALA A 63 7.60 -14.66 -0.96
C ALA A 63 8.89 -13.83 -1.10
N GLU A 64 9.21 -13.38 -2.32
CA GLU A 64 10.37 -12.52 -2.56
C GLU A 64 10.20 -11.12 -1.94
N MET A 65 9.00 -10.57 -1.97
CA MET A 65 8.69 -9.30 -1.30
C MET A 65 8.84 -9.42 0.22
N ASN A 66 8.26 -10.47 0.81
CA ASN A 66 8.32 -10.70 2.26
C ASN A 66 9.77 -10.93 2.72
N ARG A 67 10.59 -11.63 1.92
CA ARG A 67 12.01 -11.79 2.19
C ARG A 67 12.73 -10.45 2.32
N VAL A 68 12.34 -9.43 1.55
CA VAL A 68 12.93 -8.09 1.67
C VAL A 68 12.61 -7.47 3.02
N ALA A 69 11.35 -7.51 3.46
CA ALA A 69 10.95 -7.00 4.77
C ALA A 69 11.72 -7.72 5.90
N GLU A 70 11.70 -9.05 5.91
CA GLU A 70 12.39 -9.85 6.92
C GLU A 70 13.91 -9.63 6.93
N SER A 71 14.54 -9.48 5.75
CA SER A 71 15.98 -9.20 5.65
C SER A 71 16.39 -7.85 6.21
N ASN A 72 15.43 -6.93 6.35
CA ASN A 72 15.62 -5.61 6.95
C ASN A 72 15.10 -5.53 8.39
N ASN A 73 14.88 -6.67 9.05
CA ASN A 73 14.32 -6.74 10.42
C ASN A 73 12.97 -6.02 10.55
N CYS A 74 12.16 -6.09 9.49
CA CYS A 74 10.82 -5.52 9.46
C CYS A 74 9.76 -6.63 9.47
N GLN A 75 8.60 -6.33 10.04
CA GLN A 75 7.39 -7.12 9.85
C GLN A 75 6.61 -6.59 8.63
N LEU A 76 5.54 -7.29 8.25
CA LEU A 76 4.61 -6.74 7.27
C LEU A 76 3.66 -5.77 7.97
N SER A 77 3.43 -4.60 7.38
CA SER A 77 2.46 -3.62 7.89
C SER A 77 1.04 -4.19 7.95
N PHE A 78 0.72 -5.05 6.99
CA PHE A 78 -0.54 -5.78 6.84
C PHE A 78 -0.33 -6.99 5.93
N ALA A 79 -1.33 -7.86 5.86
CA ALA A 79 -1.27 -9.00 4.95
C ALA A 79 -1.20 -8.53 3.50
N THR A 80 -0.12 -8.88 2.81
CA THR A 80 0.15 -8.46 1.42
C THR A 80 -1.03 -8.79 0.50
N ILE A 81 -1.40 -7.85 -0.34
CA ILE A 81 -2.38 -7.99 -1.41
C ILE A 81 -1.60 -7.95 -2.73
N ALA A 82 -1.62 -9.04 -3.49
CA ALA A 82 -0.81 -9.16 -4.70
C ALA A 82 -1.49 -10.03 -5.78
N PRO A 83 -2.68 -9.63 -6.25
CA PRO A 83 -3.44 -10.39 -7.25
C PRO A 83 -3.14 -9.96 -8.70
N ILE A 84 -3.34 -10.89 -9.63
CA ILE A 84 -3.56 -10.57 -11.05
C ILE A 84 -4.99 -10.08 -11.32
N ASN A 85 -5.91 -10.31 -10.37
CA ASN A 85 -7.31 -9.90 -10.43
C ASN A 85 -7.54 -8.69 -9.50
N GLY A 86 -6.85 -7.59 -9.72
CA GLY A 86 -6.86 -6.39 -8.88
C GLY A 86 -8.22 -5.72 -8.70
N GLN A 87 -9.22 -6.03 -9.55
CA GLN A 87 -10.60 -5.59 -9.37
C GLN A 87 -11.30 -6.21 -8.14
N THR A 88 -10.75 -7.32 -7.61
CA THR A 88 -11.21 -7.91 -6.35
C THR A 88 -10.37 -7.33 -5.22
N LEU A 89 -10.95 -6.34 -4.53
CA LEU A 89 -10.23 -5.61 -3.47
C LEU A 89 -9.99 -6.49 -2.23
N HIS A 90 -8.89 -6.21 -1.52
CA HIS A 90 -8.48 -6.89 -0.29
C HIS A 90 -8.42 -8.43 -0.40
N ASN A 91 -8.03 -8.93 -1.58
CA ASN A 91 -7.90 -10.35 -1.82
C ASN A 91 -6.53 -10.86 -1.35
N HIS A 92 -6.52 -11.71 -0.33
CA HIS A 92 -5.32 -12.34 0.23
C HIS A 92 -5.01 -13.73 -0.36
N TYR A 93 -5.75 -14.16 -1.39
CA TYR A 93 -5.47 -15.40 -2.10
C TYR A 93 -4.37 -15.17 -3.13
N HIS A 94 -3.30 -15.93 -3.08
CA HIS A 94 -2.13 -15.80 -3.96
C HIS A 94 -1.88 -17.06 -4.80
N GLY A 95 -2.89 -17.85 -5.08
CA GLY A 95 -2.77 -19.11 -5.81
C GLY A 95 -2.95 -19.02 -7.32
N ASN A 96 -3.14 -17.82 -7.89
CA ASN A 96 -3.30 -17.68 -9.33
C ASN A 96 -1.96 -17.72 -10.04
N LYS A 97 -1.96 -18.30 -11.25
CA LYS A 97 -0.79 -18.33 -12.12
C LYS A 97 -0.79 -17.13 -13.05
N VAL A 98 0.27 -16.36 -13.01
CA VAL A 98 0.49 -15.19 -13.85
C VAL A 98 0.64 -15.60 -15.32
N LYS A 99 -0.08 -14.93 -16.22
CA LYS A 99 -0.07 -15.17 -17.66
C LYS A 99 0.50 -13.96 -18.41
N PRO A 100 0.95 -14.16 -19.66
CA PRO A 100 1.23 -13.05 -20.55
C PRO A 100 0.02 -12.12 -20.69
N GLY A 101 0.23 -10.82 -20.65
CA GLY A 101 -0.81 -9.79 -20.72
C GLY A 101 -1.46 -9.42 -19.38
N ASP A 102 -1.21 -10.16 -18.30
CA ASP A 102 -1.74 -9.81 -16.97
C ASP A 102 -1.11 -8.51 -16.44
N LEU A 103 -1.91 -7.77 -15.69
CA LEU A 103 -1.44 -6.77 -14.74
C LEU A 103 -1.36 -7.40 -13.36
N PHE A 104 -0.35 -7.03 -12.61
CA PHE A 104 -0.13 -7.49 -11.25
C PHE A 104 -0.22 -6.29 -10.31
N LEU A 105 -1.26 -6.28 -9.48
CA LEU A 105 -1.43 -5.26 -8.45
C LEU A 105 -0.64 -5.67 -7.23
N ILE A 106 -0.02 -4.71 -6.58
CA ILE A 106 0.68 -4.88 -5.30
C ILE A 106 0.17 -3.83 -4.34
N ASP A 107 -0.25 -4.27 -3.18
CA ASP A 107 -0.56 -3.42 -2.05
C ASP A 107 0.11 -4.06 -0.83
N ALA A 108 1.20 -3.46 -0.39
CA ALA A 108 2.11 -4.05 0.58
C ALA A 108 2.91 -2.98 1.31
N GLY A 109 3.41 -3.33 2.48
CA GLY A 109 4.28 -2.47 3.25
C GLY A 109 5.06 -3.21 4.32
N ALA A 110 6.11 -2.56 4.79
CA ALA A 110 6.96 -3.01 5.88
C ALA A 110 6.73 -2.16 7.13
N GLU A 111 6.72 -2.78 8.29
CA GLU A 111 6.67 -2.14 9.60
C GLU A 111 8.03 -2.32 10.29
N VAL A 112 8.66 -1.22 10.66
CA VAL A 112 9.92 -1.22 11.41
C VAL A 112 9.71 -1.55 12.89
N GLU A 113 10.78 -1.92 13.61
CA GLU A 113 10.72 -2.34 15.01
C GLU A 113 10.05 -1.30 15.93
N SER A 114 10.15 -0.02 15.60
CA SER A 114 9.50 1.07 16.34
C SER A 114 7.98 1.17 16.10
N GLY A 115 7.39 0.32 15.23
CA GLY A 115 5.97 0.27 14.92
C GLY A 115 5.50 1.28 13.87
N TYR A 116 6.42 1.97 13.20
CA TYR A 116 6.07 2.81 12.04
C TYR A 116 6.03 1.98 10.76
N ALA A 117 5.03 2.23 9.93
CA ALA A 117 4.68 1.40 8.79
C ALA A 117 4.71 2.17 7.47
N GLY A 118 5.24 1.52 6.43
CA GLY A 118 5.01 1.91 5.05
C GLY A 118 3.76 1.23 4.50
N ASP A 119 3.13 1.86 3.53
CA ASP A 119 1.94 1.37 2.84
C ASP A 119 1.93 1.96 1.43
N MET A 120 2.15 1.12 0.43
CA MET A 120 2.23 1.54 -0.96
C MET A 120 1.46 0.59 -1.86
N SER A 121 0.82 1.17 -2.88
CA SER A 121 0.21 0.40 -3.96
C SER A 121 0.90 0.68 -5.29
N SER A 122 1.10 -0.36 -6.08
CA SER A 122 1.58 -0.26 -7.46
C SER A 122 0.95 -1.32 -8.35
N THR A 123 0.86 -1.03 -9.65
CA THR A 123 0.40 -1.99 -10.66
C THR A 123 1.44 -2.10 -11.75
N ILE A 124 1.87 -3.32 -12.04
CA ILE A 124 2.95 -3.60 -12.99
C ILE A 124 2.52 -4.64 -14.04
N PRO A 125 3.02 -4.54 -15.27
CA PRO A 125 2.72 -5.54 -16.30
C PRO A 125 3.60 -6.78 -16.13
N ALA A 126 3.00 -7.97 -16.23
CA ALA A 126 3.74 -9.24 -16.15
C ALA A 126 4.79 -9.39 -17.26
N ASP A 127 4.56 -8.80 -18.42
CA ASP A 127 5.45 -8.86 -19.59
C ASP A 127 6.56 -7.78 -19.60
N LYS A 128 6.79 -7.10 -18.47
CA LYS A 128 7.77 -5.99 -18.36
C LYS A 128 7.43 -4.74 -19.17
N LYS A 129 6.40 -4.76 -19.98
CA LYS A 129 5.92 -3.61 -20.77
C LYS A 129 4.40 -3.61 -20.79
N PHE A 130 3.84 -2.44 -20.59
CA PHE A 130 2.41 -2.23 -20.79
C PHE A 130 2.04 -2.35 -22.28
N THR A 131 0.88 -2.94 -22.56
CA THR A 131 0.23 -2.74 -23.84
C THR A 131 -0.19 -1.27 -23.99
N THR A 132 -0.49 -0.80 -25.19
CA THR A 132 -0.95 0.58 -25.42
C THR A 132 -2.13 0.94 -24.51
N ARG A 133 -3.16 0.09 -24.48
CA ARG A 133 -4.36 0.33 -23.66
C ARG A 133 -4.08 0.30 -22.16
N GLN A 134 -3.24 -0.61 -21.68
CA GLN A 134 -2.83 -0.64 -20.27
C GLN A 134 -2.09 0.62 -19.88
N ARG A 135 -1.22 1.10 -20.76
CA ARG A 135 -0.46 2.33 -20.55
C ARG A 135 -1.36 3.55 -20.48
N GLU A 136 -2.32 3.69 -21.39
CA GLU A 136 -3.29 4.78 -21.38
C GLU A 136 -4.04 4.86 -20.04
N VAL A 137 -4.56 3.73 -19.56
CA VAL A 137 -5.25 3.67 -18.26
C VAL A 137 -4.30 3.95 -17.09
N TYR A 138 -3.08 3.41 -17.15
CA TYR A 138 -2.07 3.66 -16.12
C TYR A 138 -1.69 5.15 -16.04
N GLU A 139 -1.53 5.83 -17.18
CA GLU A 139 -1.20 7.26 -17.23
C GLU A 139 -2.32 8.13 -16.64
N ILE A 140 -3.59 7.77 -16.85
CA ILE A 140 -4.73 8.44 -16.20
C ILE A 140 -4.64 8.26 -14.67
N GLN A 141 -4.46 7.04 -14.19
CA GLN A 141 -4.33 6.76 -12.76
C GLN A 141 -3.12 7.47 -12.13
N ASN A 142 -2.00 7.51 -12.83
CA ASN A 142 -0.82 8.22 -12.39
C ASN A 142 -1.04 9.74 -12.31
N ALA A 143 -1.74 10.32 -13.27
CA ALA A 143 -2.11 11.73 -13.24
C ALA A 143 -3.03 12.03 -12.03
N MET A 144 -4.04 11.19 -11.76
CA MET A 144 -4.90 11.30 -10.59
C MET A 144 -4.08 11.29 -9.29
N HIS A 145 -3.13 10.37 -9.17
CA HIS A 145 -2.25 10.26 -8.00
C HIS A 145 -1.41 11.52 -7.82
N LEU A 146 -0.69 11.95 -8.87
CA LEU A 146 0.20 13.12 -8.81
C LEU A 146 -0.55 14.41 -8.47
N GLU A 147 -1.72 14.66 -9.07
CA GLU A 147 -2.52 15.83 -8.76
C GLU A 147 -3.09 15.77 -7.32
N SER A 148 -3.47 14.59 -6.85
CA SER A 148 -3.88 14.41 -5.46
C SER A 148 -2.75 14.74 -4.48
N VAL A 149 -1.54 14.24 -4.73
CA VAL A 149 -0.37 14.52 -3.89
C VAL A 149 -0.05 16.02 -3.88
N LYS A 150 -0.08 16.69 -5.03
CA LYS A 150 0.14 18.15 -5.13
C LYS A 150 -0.90 18.97 -4.36
N ALA A 151 -2.12 18.47 -4.23
CA ALA A 151 -3.19 19.16 -3.50
C ALA A 151 -3.06 19.04 -1.99
N LEU A 152 -2.31 18.05 -1.48
CA LEU A 152 -2.17 17.81 -0.04
C LEU A 152 -1.49 19.00 0.64
N ARG A 153 -2.16 19.55 1.66
CA ARG A 153 -1.65 20.61 2.52
C ARG A 153 -2.43 20.61 3.83
N PRO A 154 -1.87 21.17 4.91
CA PRO A 154 -2.60 21.32 6.17
C PRO A 154 -3.93 22.03 5.95
N GLY A 155 -5.01 21.50 6.52
CA GLY A 155 -6.34 22.06 6.48
C GLY A 155 -7.19 21.73 5.24
N ILE A 156 -6.64 21.04 4.22
CA ILE A 156 -7.48 20.57 3.10
C ILE A 156 -8.40 19.45 3.55
N PRO A 157 -9.72 19.50 3.30
CA PRO A 157 -10.60 18.37 3.52
C PRO A 157 -10.22 17.19 2.61
N TYR A 158 -10.24 15.97 3.12
CA TYR A 158 -9.96 14.78 2.31
C TYR A 158 -10.94 14.61 1.14
N MET A 159 -12.18 15.03 1.32
CA MET A 159 -13.20 15.02 0.26
C MET A 159 -12.78 15.85 -0.95
N ASP A 160 -12.15 17.03 -0.73
CA ASP A 160 -11.69 17.88 -1.83
C ASP A 160 -10.60 17.20 -2.66
N VAL A 161 -9.72 16.43 -2.00
CA VAL A 161 -8.69 15.62 -2.67
C VAL A 161 -9.32 14.49 -3.47
N TYR A 162 -10.32 13.82 -2.91
CA TYR A 162 -11.08 12.78 -3.59
C TYR A 162 -11.79 13.30 -4.84
N GLU A 163 -12.51 14.43 -4.70
CA GLU A 163 -13.20 15.07 -5.83
C GLU A 163 -12.22 15.54 -6.92
N LEU A 164 -11.05 16.07 -6.52
CA LEU A 164 -10.01 16.44 -7.46
C LEU A 164 -9.55 15.23 -8.28
N SER A 165 -9.24 14.12 -7.61
CA SER A 165 -8.86 12.87 -8.24
C SER A 165 -9.91 12.41 -9.26
N ALA A 166 -11.20 12.43 -8.88
CA ALA A 166 -12.29 12.05 -9.77
C ALA A 166 -12.40 12.97 -11.01
N ARG A 167 -12.17 14.29 -10.84
CA ARG A 167 -12.18 15.25 -11.96
C ARG A 167 -11.02 15.04 -12.95
N VAL A 168 -9.87 14.60 -12.46
CA VAL A 168 -8.70 14.32 -13.32
C VAL A 168 -8.92 13.08 -14.17
N MET A 169 -9.75 12.14 -13.70
CA MET A 169 -10.07 10.90 -14.41
C MET A 169 -10.97 11.13 -15.65
N VAL A 170 -11.77 12.21 -15.68
CA VAL A 170 -12.77 12.52 -16.71
C VAL A 170 -12.21 13.50 -17.73
#